data_704302e1cc932e16e645f1c952fcb01b
#
_entry.id   704302e1cc932e16e645f1c952fcb01b
#
_cell.length_a   1.000
_cell.length_b   1.000
_cell.length_c   1.000
_cell.angle_alpha   90.00
_cell.angle_beta   90.00
_cell.angle_gamma   90.00
#
_symmetry.space_group_name_H-M   'P 1'
#
loop_
_entity.id
_entity.type
_entity.pdbx_description
1 polymer ?
#
loop_
_entity_poly.entity_id
_entity_poly.type
_entity_poly.pdbx_seq_one_letter_code
_entity_poly.pdbx_strand_id
1 'polypeptide(L)'
;MKHMLISHRGNIDGKTLLENQPSYIDDAIDLGYDVEIDIWYIGDKLYLGHDLAQYQIDLNWLEERKSKLWIHCKNHPALELMCETDLHYFWHDEDDVTITSKGIIWAHPKIRPLKKSIAVLPEDTIGLWMIVWVYVRII
;
A
#
# COMPACT_ATOMS: atom_id res chain seq x y z
N MET A 1 15.43 4.08 -16.10
CA MET A 1 14.38 4.33 -15.12
C MET A 1 14.29 3.15 -14.17
N LYS A 2 14.29 3.43 -12.89
CA LYS A 2 14.22 2.38 -11.88
C LYS A 2 12.76 1.94 -11.75
N HIS A 3 12.45 0.72 -12.14
CA HIS A 3 11.14 0.15 -11.89
C HIS A 3 11.05 -0.19 -10.40
N MET A 4 10.10 0.39 -9.70
CA MET A 4 9.80 0.05 -8.32
C MET A 4 8.64 -0.93 -8.32
N LEU A 5 8.77 -2.04 -7.60
CA LEU A 5 7.69 -2.98 -7.38
C LEU A 5 7.17 -2.82 -5.96
N ILE A 6 5.88 -2.67 -5.84
CA ILE A 6 5.18 -2.61 -4.56
C ILE A 6 4.40 -3.90 -4.39
N SER A 7 4.68 -4.63 -3.35
CA SER A 7 3.89 -5.78 -2.93
C SER A 7 2.56 -5.30 -2.34
N HIS A 8 1.47 -5.84 -2.82
CA HIS A 8 0.13 -5.57 -2.31
C HIS A 8 -0.11 -6.41 -1.05
N ARG A 9 -0.09 -5.78 0.12
CA ARG A 9 -0.32 -6.42 1.43
C ARG A 9 0.66 -7.55 1.77
N GLY A 10 1.86 -7.52 1.20
CA GLY A 10 2.87 -8.57 1.36
C GLY A 10 2.83 -9.66 0.30
N ASN A 11 1.89 -9.64 -0.64
CA ASN A 11 1.80 -10.62 -1.71
C ASN A 11 2.99 -10.52 -2.66
N ILE A 12 3.55 -11.66 -3.01
CA ILE A 12 4.67 -11.79 -3.96
C ILE A 12 4.22 -12.59 -5.18
N ASP A 13 3.43 -13.60 -4.96
CA ASP A 13 2.99 -14.56 -5.97
C ASP A 13 1.46 -14.75 -5.90
N GLY A 14 0.73 -13.63 -6.00
CA GLY A 14 -0.72 -13.60 -5.97
C GLY A 14 -1.32 -13.52 -4.56
N LYS A 15 -2.63 -13.40 -4.51
CA LYS A 15 -3.39 -13.20 -3.29
C LYS A 15 -3.34 -14.43 -2.37
N THR A 16 -3.11 -14.20 -1.08
CA THR A 16 -3.13 -15.24 -0.04
C THR A 16 -3.96 -14.81 1.18
N LEU A 17 -4.17 -15.75 2.11
CA LEU A 17 -4.80 -15.44 3.40
C LEU A 17 -3.85 -14.77 4.39
N LEU A 18 -2.58 -14.60 4.02
CA LEU A 18 -1.54 -14.00 4.86
C LEU A 18 -1.43 -12.49 4.68
N GLU A 19 -2.25 -11.91 3.80
CA GLU A 19 -2.25 -10.48 3.52
C GLU A 19 -2.29 -9.65 4.81
N ASN A 20 -1.45 -8.62 4.89
CA ASN A 20 -1.31 -7.73 6.05
C ASN A 20 -0.74 -8.38 7.32
N GLN A 21 -0.37 -9.65 7.31
CA GLN A 21 0.31 -10.24 8.45
C GLN A 21 1.73 -9.63 8.58
N PRO A 22 2.17 -9.19 9.78
CA PRO A 22 3.46 -8.52 9.92
C PRO A 22 4.66 -9.30 9.36
N SER A 23 4.75 -10.59 9.64
CA SER A 23 5.84 -11.43 9.10
C SER A 23 5.78 -11.58 7.59
N TYR A 24 4.60 -11.61 7.01
CA TYR A 24 4.39 -11.70 5.56
C TYR A 24 4.84 -10.41 4.86
N ILE A 25 4.59 -9.26 5.48
CA ILE A 25 5.10 -7.96 5.03
C ILE A 25 6.62 -7.94 5.09
N ASP A 26 7.21 -8.38 6.20
CA ASP A 26 8.66 -8.41 6.38
C ASP A 26 9.36 -9.31 5.35
N ASP A 27 8.77 -10.45 5.01
CA ASP A 27 9.30 -11.33 3.97
C ASP A 27 9.36 -10.62 2.60
N ALA A 28 8.33 -9.85 2.26
CA ALA A 28 8.33 -9.05 1.02
C ALA A 28 9.40 -7.96 1.04
N ILE A 29 9.56 -7.27 2.15
CA ILE A 29 10.61 -6.26 2.35
C ILE A 29 12.00 -6.86 2.20
N ASP A 30 12.23 -8.03 2.78
CA ASP A 30 13.51 -8.74 2.73
C ASP A 30 13.87 -9.17 1.29
N LEU A 31 12.86 -9.38 0.45
CA LEU A 31 13.05 -9.65 -0.98
C LEU A 31 13.28 -8.39 -1.82
N GLY A 32 13.25 -7.21 -1.22
CA GLY A 32 13.55 -5.95 -1.88
C GLY A 32 12.34 -5.16 -2.37
N TYR A 33 11.12 -5.59 -2.05
CA TYR A 33 9.90 -4.87 -2.41
C TYR A 33 9.60 -3.75 -1.42
N ASP A 34 8.98 -2.68 -1.92
CA ASP A 34 8.14 -1.85 -1.08
C ASP A 34 6.82 -2.60 -0.84
N VAL A 35 6.07 -2.23 0.19
CA VAL A 35 4.82 -2.92 0.53
C VAL A 35 3.72 -1.90 0.79
N GLU A 36 2.58 -2.08 0.13
CA GLU A 36 1.33 -1.41 0.50
C GLU A 36 0.68 -2.21 1.62
N ILE A 37 0.25 -1.50 2.67
CA ILE A 37 -0.39 -2.08 3.84
C ILE A 37 -1.67 -1.33 4.17
N ASP A 38 -2.60 -2.00 4.84
CA ASP A 38 -3.86 -1.41 5.30
C ASP A 38 -3.83 -1.23 6.81
N ILE A 39 -4.09 -0.02 7.30
CA ILE A 39 -4.07 0.26 8.74
C ILE A 39 -5.39 0.80 9.27
N TRP A 40 -5.66 0.44 10.52
CA TRP A 40 -6.76 0.93 11.35
C TRP A 40 -6.21 1.53 12.64
N TYR A 41 -6.84 2.58 13.13
CA TYR A 41 -6.57 3.11 14.46
C TYR A 41 -7.85 3.09 15.28
N ILE A 42 -7.90 2.21 16.27
CA ILE A 42 -9.11 1.94 17.06
C ILE A 42 -8.72 1.82 18.52
N GLY A 43 -9.35 2.61 19.40
CA GLY A 43 -9.11 2.55 20.85
C GLY A 43 -7.66 2.80 21.22
N ASP A 44 -7.03 3.80 20.59
CA ASP A 44 -5.63 4.17 20.77
C ASP A 44 -4.62 3.07 20.39
N LYS A 45 -5.03 2.13 19.54
CA LYS A 45 -4.18 1.05 19.03
C LYS A 45 -4.23 0.98 17.53
N LEU A 46 -3.09 0.63 16.93
CA LEU A 46 -2.93 0.42 15.50
C LEU A 46 -3.07 -1.07 15.16
N TYR A 47 -3.72 -1.33 14.02
CA TYR A 47 -3.91 -2.68 13.50
C TYR A 47 -3.67 -2.70 12.00
N LEU A 48 -3.16 -3.83 11.51
CA LEU A 48 -3.15 -4.16 10.09
C LEU A 48 -4.37 -5.00 9.73
N GLY A 49 -4.86 -4.85 8.49
CA GLY A 49 -5.97 -5.64 7.95
C GLY A 49 -6.76 -4.88 6.90
N HIS A 50 -7.23 -5.57 5.86
CA HIS A 50 -7.97 -4.91 4.78
C HIS A 50 -9.44 -4.68 5.13
N ASP A 51 -10.19 -5.74 5.42
CA ASP A 51 -11.62 -5.66 5.70
C ASP A 51 -11.93 -5.36 7.17
N LEU A 52 -11.00 -5.67 8.04
CA LEU A 52 -11.12 -5.48 9.48
C LEU A 52 -9.74 -5.33 10.13
N ALA A 53 -9.73 -4.80 11.36
CA ALA A 53 -8.52 -4.70 12.17
C ALA A 53 -8.13 -6.10 12.67
N GLN A 54 -7.02 -6.63 12.17
CA GLN A 54 -6.61 -8.02 12.37
C GLN A 54 -5.38 -8.19 13.26
N TYR A 55 -4.30 -7.48 12.92
CA TYR A 55 -3.00 -7.68 13.54
C TYR A 55 -2.57 -6.41 14.25
N GLN A 56 -2.45 -6.46 15.56
CA GLN A 56 -2.02 -5.29 16.31
C GLN A 56 -0.54 -5.00 16.05
N ILE A 57 -0.25 -3.73 15.78
CA ILE A 57 1.09 -3.17 15.68
C ILE A 57 1.18 -1.92 16.55
N ASP A 58 2.34 -1.30 16.59
CA ASP A 58 2.53 0.02 17.18
C ASP A 58 3.13 1.02 16.17
N LEU A 59 3.21 2.27 16.56
CA LEU A 59 3.77 3.31 15.70
C LEU A 59 5.25 3.03 15.38
N ASN A 60 5.99 2.48 16.32
CA ASN A 60 7.39 2.13 16.12
C ASN A 60 7.57 1.08 15.02
N TRP A 61 6.67 0.10 14.94
CA TRP A 61 6.67 -0.89 13.86
C TRP A 61 6.59 -0.23 12.49
N LEU A 62 5.74 0.80 12.33
CA LEU A 62 5.63 1.58 11.09
C LEU A 62 6.90 2.41 10.84
N GLU A 63 7.42 3.09 11.87
CA GLU A 63 8.60 3.94 11.75
C GLU A 63 9.85 3.16 11.34
N GLU A 64 10.05 1.96 11.87
CA GLU A 64 11.17 1.10 11.51
C GLU A 64 11.17 0.69 10.03
N ARG A 65 10.01 0.70 9.39
CA ARG A 65 9.80 0.28 8.00
C ARG A 65 9.44 1.43 7.06
N LYS A 66 9.53 2.66 7.52
CA LYS A 66 8.98 3.84 6.83
C LYS A 66 9.46 4.02 5.39
N SER A 67 10.68 3.62 5.09
CA SER A 67 11.24 3.75 3.73
C SER A 67 10.66 2.74 2.73
N LYS A 68 9.90 1.77 3.20
CA LYS A 68 9.36 0.67 2.41
C LYS A 68 7.84 0.63 2.37
N LEU A 69 7.16 1.37 3.23
CA LEU A 69 5.71 1.27 3.38
C LEU A 69 4.95 2.32 2.56
N TRP A 70 3.86 1.87 1.99
CA TRP A 70 2.79 2.66 1.38
C TRP A 70 1.53 2.38 2.17
N ILE A 71 1.14 3.32 3.03
CA ILE A 71 0.14 3.08 4.08
C ILE A 71 -1.23 3.54 3.64
N HIS A 72 -2.12 2.58 3.38
CA HIS A 72 -3.53 2.83 3.11
C HIS A 72 -4.30 2.93 4.42
N CYS A 73 -4.79 4.13 4.76
CA CYS A 73 -5.60 4.35 5.95
C CYS A 73 -7.01 3.85 5.71
N LYS A 74 -7.51 2.97 6.58
CA LYS A 74 -8.82 2.33 6.44
C LYS A 74 -9.94 2.99 7.24
N ASN A 75 -9.59 3.82 8.22
CA ASN A 75 -10.57 4.62 8.94
C ASN A 75 -10.04 6.05 9.17
N HIS A 76 -10.94 6.97 9.49
CA HIS A 76 -10.56 8.38 9.66
C HIS A 76 -9.57 8.59 10.81
N PRO A 77 -9.68 7.91 11.96
CA PRO A 77 -8.67 8.04 13.01
C PRO A 77 -7.25 7.64 12.56
N ALA A 78 -7.12 6.61 11.72
CA ALA A 78 -5.82 6.24 11.16
C ALA A 78 -5.26 7.35 10.25
N LEU A 79 -6.11 7.93 9.40
CA LEU A 79 -5.70 9.04 8.55
C LEU A 79 -5.26 10.26 9.39
N GLU A 80 -6.02 10.62 10.40
CA GLU A 80 -5.70 11.73 11.29
C GLU A 80 -4.35 11.51 12.01
N LEU A 81 -4.11 10.29 12.52
CA LEU A 81 -2.84 9.94 13.14
C LEU A 81 -1.68 10.04 12.14
N MET A 82 -1.86 9.53 10.94
CA MET A 82 -0.80 9.57 9.92
C MET A 82 -0.44 11.00 9.51
N CYS A 83 -1.41 11.93 9.51
CA CYS A 83 -1.14 13.35 9.22
C CYS A 83 -0.14 14.01 10.19
N GLU A 84 0.04 13.45 11.37
CA GLU A 84 1.00 13.94 12.38
C GLU A 84 2.39 13.29 12.22
N THR A 85 2.59 12.45 11.21
CA THR A 85 3.82 11.73 10.94
C THR A 85 4.43 12.14 9.60
N ASP A 86 5.68 11.73 9.37
CA ASP A 86 6.32 11.84 8.05
C ASP A 86 6.25 10.53 7.24
N LEU A 87 5.38 9.61 7.64
CA LEU A 87 5.16 8.35 6.96
C LEU A 87 4.49 8.56 5.60
N HIS A 88 4.65 7.59 4.70
CA HIS A 88 4.05 7.61 3.37
C HIS A 88 2.67 6.97 3.42
N TYR A 89 1.62 7.75 3.38
CA TYR A 89 0.23 7.30 3.56
C TYR A 89 -0.69 7.91 2.51
N PHE A 90 -1.89 7.33 2.41
CA PHE A 90 -2.98 7.83 1.58
C PHE A 90 -4.33 7.35 2.08
N TRP A 91 -5.37 8.05 1.64
CA TRP A 91 -6.77 7.63 1.76
C TRP A 91 -7.28 7.27 0.36
N HIS A 92 -7.98 6.15 0.23
CA HIS A 92 -8.60 5.75 -1.02
C HIS A 92 -9.83 4.90 -0.72
N ASP A 93 -10.93 5.18 -1.41
CA ASP A 93 -12.20 4.47 -1.25
C ASP A 93 -12.73 4.09 -2.64
N GLU A 94 -13.69 4.84 -3.19
CA GLU A 94 -14.29 4.59 -4.51
C GLU A 94 -13.74 5.52 -5.61
N ASP A 95 -12.75 6.31 -5.29
CA ASP A 95 -12.15 7.25 -6.23
C ASP A 95 -11.37 6.54 -7.35
N ASP A 96 -11.39 7.10 -8.55
CA ASP A 96 -10.58 6.62 -9.67
C ASP A 96 -9.08 6.72 -9.38
N VAL A 97 -8.69 7.80 -8.72
CA VAL A 97 -7.31 8.07 -8.33
C VAL A 97 -7.28 8.79 -6.99
N THR A 98 -6.17 8.65 -6.29
CA THR A 98 -5.87 9.45 -5.10
C THR A 98 -4.42 9.93 -5.18
N ILE A 99 -4.04 10.83 -4.28
CA ILE A 99 -2.67 11.29 -4.15
C ILE A 99 -2.14 10.92 -2.76
N THR A 100 -0.93 10.36 -2.71
CA THR A 100 -0.30 10.02 -1.45
C THR A 100 0.28 11.25 -0.74
N SER A 101 0.62 11.11 0.52
CA SER A 101 1.25 12.18 1.32
C SER A 101 2.58 12.67 0.76
N LYS A 102 3.20 11.90 -0.12
CA LYS A 102 4.44 12.28 -0.83
C LYS A 102 4.20 12.73 -2.26
N GLY A 103 2.94 13.02 -2.62
CA GLY A 103 2.59 13.60 -3.92
C GLY A 103 2.61 12.61 -5.09
N ILE A 104 2.47 11.32 -4.83
CA ILE A 104 2.45 10.29 -5.87
C ILE A 104 1.00 9.91 -6.15
N ILE A 105 0.63 9.84 -7.42
CA ILE A 105 -0.72 9.45 -7.83
C ILE A 105 -0.87 7.93 -7.74
N TRP A 106 -1.93 7.50 -7.06
CA TRP A 106 -2.30 6.10 -6.89
C TRP A 106 -3.58 5.84 -7.67
N ALA A 107 -3.51 5.03 -8.73
CA ALA A 107 -4.66 4.74 -9.58
C ALA A 107 -5.39 3.48 -9.12
N HIS A 108 -6.73 3.54 -9.04
CA HIS A 108 -7.57 2.39 -8.71
C HIS A 108 -7.38 1.26 -9.72
N PRO A 109 -7.47 -0.02 -9.33
CA PRO A 109 -7.56 -1.12 -10.28
C PRO A 109 -8.61 -0.86 -11.36
N LYS A 110 -8.33 -1.23 -12.60
CA LYS A 110 -9.17 -1.00 -13.78
C LYS A 110 -9.20 0.44 -14.31
N ILE A 111 -8.51 1.37 -13.68
CA ILE A 111 -8.31 2.71 -14.24
C ILE A 111 -7.03 2.73 -15.06
N ARG A 112 -7.11 3.29 -16.26
CA ARG A 112 -5.91 3.46 -17.09
C ARG A 112 -4.90 4.33 -16.35
N PRO A 113 -3.71 3.84 -16.07
CA PRO A 113 -2.71 4.60 -15.33
C PRO A 113 -2.36 5.93 -16.04
N LEU A 114 -2.20 6.97 -15.24
CA LEU A 114 -1.67 8.24 -15.70
C LEU A 114 -0.15 8.16 -15.84
N LYS A 115 0.40 9.08 -16.61
CA LYS A 115 1.84 9.17 -16.80
C LYS A 115 2.55 9.52 -15.50
N LYS A 116 3.02 8.89 -14.65
CA LYS A 116 3.57 9.10 -13.30
C LYS A 116 2.60 8.70 -12.20
N SER A 117 1.85 7.63 -12.43
CA SER A 117 1.01 7.05 -11.39
C SER A 117 1.45 5.63 -11.05
N ILE A 118 1.05 5.19 -9.87
CA ILE A 118 1.11 3.78 -9.49
C ILE A 118 0.00 3.04 -10.22
N ALA A 119 0.32 1.96 -10.91
CA ALA A 119 -0.67 1.05 -11.47
C ALA A 119 -0.95 -0.06 -10.47
N VAL A 120 -2.16 -0.04 -9.90
CA VAL A 120 -2.62 -1.08 -8.98
C VAL A 120 -3.21 -2.22 -9.79
N LEU A 121 -2.66 -3.43 -9.62
CA LEU A 121 -3.11 -4.66 -10.31
C LEU A 121 -3.30 -4.42 -11.84
N PRO A 122 -2.28 -3.99 -12.55
CA PRO A 122 -2.42 -3.61 -13.97
C PRO A 122 -2.90 -4.75 -14.85
N GLU A 123 -2.69 -6.00 -14.48
CA GLU A 123 -3.18 -7.20 -15.14
C GLU A 123 -4.71 -7.26 -15.21
N ASP A 124 -5.39 -6.72 -14.21
CA ASP A 124 -6.86 -6.65 -14.17
C ASP A 124 -7.42 -5.61 -15.17
N THR A 125 -6.59 -4.65 -15.56
CA THR A 125 -7.00 -3.53 -16.41
C THR A 125 -6.71 -3.78 -17.88
N ILE A 126 -5.57 -4.37 -18.21
CA ILE A 126 -5.05 -4.44 -19.58
C ILE A 126 -4.94 -5.85 -20.13
N GLY A 127 -5.19 -6.89 -19.34
CA GLY A 127 -5.13 -8.30 -19.76
C GLY A 127 -3.76 -8.73 -20.31
N LEU A 128 -2.75 -7.90 -20.22
CA LEU A 128 -1.41 -8.09 -20.73
C LEU A 128 -0.38 -7.57 -19.71
N TRP A 129 0.70 -8.32 -19.56
CA TRP A 129 1.89 -7.91 -18.83
C TRP A 129 2.60 -6.76 -19.57
N MET A 130 1.87 -5.73 -19.93
CA MET A 130 2.49 -4.56 -20.54
C MET A 130 3.11 -3.68 -19.46
N ILE A 131 4.37 -3.39 -19.63
CA ILE A 131 5.06 -2.30 -18.96
C ILE A 131 4.40 -1.01 -19.44
N VAL A 132 3.30 -0.63 -18.81
CA VAL A 132 2.82 0.74 -18.90
C VAL A 132 3.88 1.57 -18.17
N TRP A 133 4.25 2.68 -18.73
CA TRP A 133 5.20 3.64 -18.17
C TRP A 133 4.71 4.11 -16.79
N VAL A 134 4.89 3.29 -15.83
CA VAL A 134 4.52 3.52 -14.45
C VAL A 134 5.80 3.43 -13.65
N TYR A 135 6.06 4.43 -12.88
CA TYR A 135 7.22 4.41 -12.00
C TYR A 135 7.15 3.25 -11.00
N VAL A 136 5.98 2.65 -10.83
CA VAL A 136 5.74 1.61 -9.84
C VAL A 136 4.63 0.65 -10.30
N ARG A 137 4.86 -0.64 -10.11
CA ARG A 137 3.87 -1.70 -10.28
C ARG A 137 3.58 -2.34 -8.92
N ILE A 138 2.30 -2.52 -8.62
CA ILE A 138 1.85 -3.35 -7.52
C ILE A 138 1.66 -4.78 -8.02
N ILE A 139 2.19 -5.70 -7.30
CA ILE A 139 2.03 -7.13 -7.54
C ILE A 139 1.22 -7.78 -6.44
#